data_d06494c1f2dce87b02c820314a02aa12
#
_entry.id   d06494c1f2dce87b02c820314a02aa12
#
_cell.length_a   1.000
_cell.length_b   1.000
_cell.length_c   1.000
_cell.angle_alpha   90.00
_cell.angle_beta   90.00
_cell.angle_gamma   90.00
#
_symmetry.space_group_name_H-M   'P 1'
#
loop_
_entity.id
_entity.type
_entity.pdbx_description
1 polymer ?
#
loop_
_entity_poly.entity_id
_entity_poly.type
_entity_poly.pdbx_seq_one_letter_code
_entity_poly.pdbx_strand_id
1 'polypeptide(L)'
;MTRDEAQLAWEIIVDKGYSDYKSLSRDERVWFNIEPLTTDGLWDHYMNTGAEFNAETIEDLDYIGFNSVANLLREFNQIYFPAGVPIEPDDRQLVFDQFPDDKLEKDIETMDNKFWDVSEELEARLLEHINSSGIGITKTYHNSTLPKAGRSWWQKLFSSQ
;
A
#
# COMPACT_ATOMS: atom_id res chain seq x y z
N MET A 1 -10.89 15.26 -9.25
CA MET A 1 -10.63 14.00 -9.98
C MET A 1 -11.08 12.86 -9.08
N THR A 2 -11.77 11.90 -9.62
CA THR A 2 -12.21 10.67 -8.94
C THR A 2 -11.19 9.54 -9.18
N ARG A 3 -11.29 8.43 -8.44
CA ARG A 3 -10.47 7.23 -8.69
C ARG A 3 -10.63 6.72 -10.13
N ASP A 4 -11.86 6.66 -10.65
CA ASP A 4 -12.12 6.19 -12.02
C ASP A 4 -11.41 7.05 -13.06
N GLU A 5 -11.37 8.38 -12.87
CA GLU A 5 -10.67 9.30 -13.76
C GLU A 5 -9.14 9.13 -13.71
N ALA A 6 -8.62 8.64 -12.59
CA ALA A 6 -7.19 8.42 -12.37
C ALA A 6 -6.74 6.98 -12.71
N GLN A 7 -7.66 6.07 -13.05
CA GLN A 7 -7.39 4.65 -13.23
C GLN A 7 -6.21 4.36 -14.17
N LEU A 8 -6.15 5.02 -15.32
CA LEU A 8 -5.05 4.80 -16.26
C LEU A 8 -3.69 5.25 -15.72
N ALA A 9 -3.66 6.36 -14.95
CA ALA A 9 -2.43 6.81 -14.30
C ALA A 9 -1.99 5.83 -13.21
N TRP A 10 -2.94 5.29 -12.47
CA TRP A 10 -2.70 4.23 -11.48
C TRP A 10 -2.07 2.99 -12.10
N GLU A 11 -2.64 2.46 -13.19
CA GLU A 11 -2.09 1.30 -13.89
C GLU A 11 -0.64 1.51 -14.35
N ILE A 12 -0.31 2.70 -14.84
CA ILE A 12 1.06 3.06 -15.24
C ILE A 12 2.00 3.07 -14.03
N ILE A 13 1.57 3.66 -12.90
CA ILE A 13 2.37 3.72 -11.68
C ILE A 13 2.61 2.31 -11.12
N VAL A 14 1.60 1.45 -11.13
CA VAL A 14 1.69 0.06 -10.68
C VAL A 14 2.67 -0.72 -11.54
N ASP A 15 2.55 -0.67 -12.86
CA ASP A 15 3.46 -1.35 -13.78
C ASP A 15 4.91 -0.86 -13.59
N LYS A 16 5.09 0.44 -13.40
CA LYS A 16 6.38 1.06 -13.11
C LYS A 16 6.95 0.59 -11.77
N GLY A 17 6.15 0.60 -10.71
CA GLY A 17 6.54 0.20 -9.37
C GLY A 17 6.99 -1.25 -9.28
N TYR A 18 6.26 -2.16 -9.91
CA TYR A 18 6.65 -3.57 -9.97
C TYR A 18 7.85 -3.85 -10.87
N SER A 19 8.09 -3.02 -11.88
CA SER A 19 9.25 -3.17 -12.78
C SER A 19 10.53 -2.59 -12.18
N ASP A 20 10.44 -1.42 -11.59
CA ASP A 20 11.54 -0.67 -10.99
C ASP A 20 11.01 0.33 -9.94
N TYR A 21 10.79 -0.14 -8.73
CA TYR A 21 10.27 0.66 -7.61
C TYR A 21 11.08 1.95 -7.38
N LYS A 22 12.40 1.88 -7.54
CA LYS A 22 13.29 3.03 -7.34
C LYS A 22 13.12 4.13 -8.37
N SER A 23 12.50 3.83 -9.51
CA SER A 23 12.19 4.81 -10.55
C SER A 23 10.95 5.65 -10.24
N LEU A 24 10.13 5.24 -9.27
CA LEU A 24 8.98 6.03 -8.84
C LEU A 24 9.45 7.40 -8.29
N SER A 25 8.81 8.47 -8.72
CA SER A 25 8.92 9.75 -8.02
C SER A 25 8.33 9.64 -6.62
N ARG A 26 8.60 10.60 -5.74
CA ARG A 26 8.04 10.60 -4.38
C ARG A 26 6.52 10.51 -4.39
N ASP A 27 5.87 11.30 -5.22
CA ASP A 27 4.41 11.33 -5.27
C ASP A 27 3.82 10.05 -5.86
N GLU A 28 4.43 9.46 -6.91
CA GLU A 28 4.04 8.16 -7.44
C GLU A 28 4.21 7.05 -6.39
N ARG A 29 5.29 7.08 -5.61
CA ARG A 29 5.56 6.12 -4.53
C ARG A 29 4.51 6.22 -3.43
N VAL A 30 4.13 7.42 -3.02
CA VAL A 30 3.04 7.65 -2.07
C VAL A 30 1.77 6.96 -2.53
N TRP A 31 1.39 7.16 -3.79
CA TRP A 31 0.19 6.52 -4.31
C TRP A 31 0.35 5.00 -4.37
N PHE A 32 1.45 4.50 -4.91
CA PHE A 32 1.74 3.07 -5.02
C PHE A 32 1.69 2.34 -3.66
N ASN A 33 2.25 2.94 -2.60
CA ASN A 33 2.31 2.32 -1.28
C ASN A 33 1.00 2.44 -0.48
N ILE A 34 0.25 3.52 -0.65
CA ILE A 34 -0.91 3.81 0.22
C ILE A 34 -2.23 3.32 -0.38
N GLU A 35 -2.39 3.32 -1.70
CA GLU A 35 -3.64 2.86 -2.33
C GLU A 35 -4.05 1.44 -1.89
N PRO A 36 -3.15 0.43 -1.83
CA PRO A 36 -3.53 -0.90 -1.35
C PRO A 36 -4.04 -0.89 0.10
N LEU A 37 -3.50 -0.05 0.97
CA LEU A 37 -4.01 0.06 2.34
C LEU A 37 -5.47 0.51 2.38
N THR A 38 -5.86 1.45 1.51
CA THR A 38 -7.24 1.98 1.51
C THR A 38 -8.27 0.97 1.01
N THR A 39 -7.84 -0.08 0.31
CA THR A 39 -8.72 -1.13 -0.25
C THR A 39 -8.69 -2.41 0.57
N ASP A 40 -7.52 -2.83 0.99
CA ASP A 40 -7.28 -4.18 1.53
C ASP A 40 -7.04 -4.19 3.06
N GLY A 41 -6.72 -3.03 3.65
CA GLY A 41 -6.48 -2.88 5.08
C GLY A 41 -5.05 -3.24 5.52
N LEU A 42 -4.79 -3.14 6.84
CA LEU A 42 -3.45 -3.33 7.38
C LEU A 42 -3.03 -4.80 7.45
N TRP A 43 -3.96 -5.71 7.73
CA TRP A 43 -3.61 -7.13 7.78
C TRP A 43 -3.13 -7.64 6.43
N ASP A 44 -3.86 -7.32 5.36
CA ASP A 44 -3.46 -7.70 4.01
C ASP A 44 -2.14 -7.06 3.58
N HIS A 45 -1.81 -5.86 4.07
CA HIS A 45 -0.49 -5.25 3.87
C HIS A 45 0.64 -6.19 4.35
N TYR A 46 0.50 -6.80 5.54
CA TYR A 46 1.51 -7.72 6.06
C TYR A 46 1.51 -9.10 5.42
N MET A 47 0.36 -9.58 4.97
CA MET A 47 0.23 -10.91 4.34
C MET A 47 0.57 -10.92 2.86
N ASN A 48 0.61 -9.76 2.22
CA ASN A 48 0.87 -9.59 0.80
C ASN A 48 2.20 -8.84 0.54
N THR A 49 2.42 -8.48 -0.72
CA THR A 49 3.64 -7.78 -1.17
C THR A 49 3.76 -6.34 -0.65
N GLY A 50 2.68 -5.74 -0.13
CA GLY A 50 2.71 -4.36 0.40
C GLY A 50 3.77 -4.13 1.48
N ALA A 51 3.96 -5.10 2.37
CA ALA A 51 4.96 -4.99 3.44
C ALA A 51 6.42 -5.16 2.97
N GLU A 52 6.69 -5.48 1.70
CA GLU A 52 8.03 -5.36 1.12
C GLU A 52 8.58 -3.93 1.27
N PHE A 53 7.69 -2.95 1.14
CA PHE A 53 8.01 -1.52 1.26
C PHE A 53 7.47 -0.89 2.55
N ASN A 54 7.41 -1.67 3.64
CA ASN A 54 6.79 -1.22 4.89
C ASN A 54 7.41 0.05 5.46
N ALA A 55 8.74 0.19 5.41
CA ALA A 55 9.44 1.38 5.89
C ALA A 55 9.08 2.62 5.07
N GLU A 56 9.08 2.47 3.74
CA GLU A 56 8.73 3.52 2.79
C GLU A 56 7.24 3.90 2.91
N THR A 57 6.37 2.91 3.15
CA THR A 57 4.93 3.15 3.38
C THR A 57 4.71 4.03 4.62
N ILE A 58 5.43 3.76 5.71
CA ILE A 58 5.40 4.59 6.92
C ILE A 58 5.88 6.02 6.64
N GLU A 59 6.99 6.16 5.90
CA GLU A 59 7.51 7.48 5.50
C GLU A 59 6.53 8.24 4.62
N ASP A 60 5.81 7.55 3.74
CA ASP A 60 4.86 8.14 2.82
C ASP A 60 3.58 8.57 3.52
N LEU A 61 3.11 7.80 4.51
CA LEU A 61 2.02 8.21 5.41
C LEU A 61 2.39 9.47 6.19
N ASP A 62 3.60 9.54 6.75
CA ASP A 62 4.08 10.76 7.41
C ASP A 62 4.17 11.95 6.45
N TYR A 63 4.63 11.71 5.22
CA TYR A 63 4.79 12.75 4.21
C TYR A 63 3.46 13.42 3.84
N ILE A 64 2.37 12.65 3.75
CA ILE A 64 1.02 13.21 3.53
C ILE A 64 0.34 13.67 4.82
N GLY A 65 1.04 13.61 5.97
CA GLY A 65 0.54 14.05 7.26
C GLY A 65 -0.46 13.09 7.91
N PHE A 66 -0.47 11.82 7.53
CA PHE A 66 -1.38 10.81 8.08
C PHE A 66 -0.71 9.93 9.15
N ASN A 67 -0.25 10.60 10.22
CA ASN A 67 0.55 9.98 11.28
C ASN A 67 -0.20 8.91 12.09
N SER A 68 -1.53 8.93 12.12
CA SER A 68 -2.33 7.92 12.85
C SER A 68 -2.06 6.52 12.34
N VAL A 69 -2.15 6.28 11.02
CA VAL A 69 -1.87 4.98 10.41
C VAL A 69 -0.37 4.66 10.43
N ALA A 70 0.50 5.64 10.18
CA ALA A 70 1.95 5.45 10.31
C ALA A 70 2.33 4.92 11.71
N ASN A 71 1.70 5.44 12.77
CA ASN A 71 1.94 4.98 14.13
C ASN A 71 1.37 3.59 14.39
N LEU A 72 0.21 3.23 13.82
CA LEU A 72 -0.31 1.85 13.91
C LEU A 72 0.69 0.84 13.32
N LEU A 73 1.26 1.13 12.13
CA LEU A 73 2.29 0.28 11.54
C LEU A 73 3.54 0.20 12.41
N ARG A 74 4.00 1.32 12.99
CA ARG A 74 5.16 1.33 13.91
C ARG A 74 4.91 0.50 15.17
N GLU A 75 3.74 0.65 15.80
CA GLU A 75 3.36 -0.10 16.99
C GLU A 75 3.33 -1.61 16.69
N PHE A 76 2.73 -2.01 15.58
CA PHE A 76 2.68 -3.40 15.16
C PHE A 76 4.08 -3.95 14.85
N ASN A 77 4.89 -3.21 14.11
CA ASN A 77 6.27 -3.59 13.81
C ASN A 77 7.12 -3.76 15.08
N GLN A 78 6.93 -2.91 16.07
CA GLN A 78 7.67 -3.01 17.33
C GLN A 78 7.36 -4.31 18.10
N ILE A 79 6.13 -4.81 17.97
CA ILE A 79 5.71 -6.05 18.64
C ILE A 79 6.18 -7.29 17.88
N TYR A 80 5.94 -7.33 16.57
CA TYR A 80 6.11 -8.53 15.76
C TYR A 80 7.43 -8.56 14.97
N PHE A 81 7.94 -7.41 14.57
CA PHE A 81 9.11 -7.27 13.72
C PHE A 81 10.16 -6.30 14.28
N PRO A 82 10.63 -6.48 15.54
CA PRO A 82 11.57 -5.53 16.16
C PRO A 82 12.94 -5.46 15.45
N ALA A 83 13.26 -6.48 14.63
CA ALA A 83 14.47 -6.52 13.80
C ALA A 83 14.26 -5.98 12.36
N GLY A 84 13.04 -5.53 12.03
CA GLY A 84 12.60 -5.12 10.71
C GLY A 84 11.61 -6.10 10.11
N VAL A 85 10.71 -5.59 9.26
CA VAL A 85 9.70 -6.40 8.56
C VAL A 85 10.38 -7.21 7.45
N PRO A 86 10.25 -8.54 7.41
CA PRO A 86 10.79 -9.36 6.34
C PRO A 86 10.16 -9.01 4.99
N ILE A 87 10.95 -9.08 3.92
CA ILE A 87 10.49 -8.81 2.54
C ILE A 87 9.49 -9.88 2.08
N GLU A 88 9.84 -11.16 2.29
CA GLU A 88 9.04 -12.27 1.82
C GLU A 88 7.83 -12.55 2.73
N PRO A 89 6.62 -12.76 2.18
CA PRO A 89 5.43 -13.10 2.96
C PRO A 89 5.62 -14.34 3.84
N ASP A 90 6.26 -15.38 3.31
CA ASP A 90 6.50 -16.63 4.05
C ASP A 90 7.37 -16.40 5.29
N ASP A 91 8.36 -15.51 5.20
CA ASP A 91 9.21 -15.16 6.35
C ASP A 91 8.42 -14.37 7.42
N ARG A 92 7.47 -13.54 7.01
CA ARG A 92 6.56 -12.86 7.95
C ARG A 92 5.63 -13.87 8.63
N GLN A 93 5.10 -14.84 7.89
CA GLN A 93 4.29 -15.92 8.46
C GLN A 93 5.08 -16.71 9.51
N LEU A 94 6.35 -17.06 9.25
CA LEU A 94 7.20 -17.73 10.22
C LEU A 94 7.41 -16.93 11.51
N VAL A 95 7.38 -15.60 11.45
CA VAL A 95 7.41 -14.75 12.65
C VAL A 95 6.07 -14.84 13.38
N PHE A 96 4.95 -14.74 12.69
CA PHE A 96 3.63 -14.83 13.31
C PHE A 96 3.40 -16.18 14.00
N ASP A 97 3.86 -17.29 13.41
CA ASP A 97 3.76 -18.64 13.97
C ASP A 97 4.50 -18.82 15.31
N GLN A 98 5.34 -17.87 15.72
CA GLN A 98 6.01 -17.89 17.03
C GLN A 98 5.15 -17.33 18.17
N PHE A 99 4.02 -16.71 17.83
CA PHE A 99 3.11 -16.11 18.82
C PHE A 99 1.88 -17.02 19.02
N PRO A 100 1.26 -16.98 20.22
CA PRO A 100 -0.02 -17.65 20.44
C PRO A 100 -1.10 -17.09 19.50
N ASP A 101 -1.88 -17.97 18.88
CA ASP A 101 -2.91 -17.61 17.90
C ASP A 101 -3.92 -16.59 18.47
N ASP A 102 -4.40 -16.81 19.69
CA ASP A 102 -5.35 -15.93 20.37
C ASP A 102 -4.80 -14.50 20.62
N LYS A 103 -3.48 -14.39 20.87
CA LYS A 103 -2.83 -13.09 21.01
C LYS A 103 -2.72 -12.38 19.67
N LEU A 104 -2.26 -13.08 18.66
CA LEU A 104 -2.07 -12.53 17.32
C LEU A 104 -3.41 -12.07 16.73
N GLU A 105 -4.44 -12.91 16.79
CA GLU A 105 -5.80 -12.61 16.32
C GLU A 105 -6.36 -11.34 16.99
N LYS A 106 -6.23 -11.23 18.31
CA LYS A 106 -6.69 -10.06 19.05
C LYS A 106 -5.95 -8.78 18.69
N ASP A 107 -4.63 -8.86 18.50
CA ASP A 107 -3.82 -7.70 18.17
C ASP A 107 -4.12 -7.22 16.73
N ILE A 108 -4.34 -8.16 15.79
CA ILE A 108 -4.77 -7.87 14.42
C ILE A 108 -6.15 -7.21 14.44
N GLU A 109 -7.13 -7.80 15.10
CA GLU A 109 -8.48 -7.22 15.20
C GLU A 109 -8.44 -5.81 15.79
N THR A 110 -7.62 -5.60 16.81
CA THR A 110 -7.45 -4.28 17.44
C THR A 110 -6.83 -3.27 16.47
N MET A 111 -5.84 -3.68 15.70
CA MET A 111 -5.16 -2.82 14.72
C MET A 111 -6.09 -2.48 13.56
N ASP A 112 -6.77 -3.48 13.01
CA ASP A 112 -7.70 -3.31 11.89
C ASP A 112 -8.89 -2.41 12.28
N ASN A 113 -9.47 -2.59 13.45
CA ASN A 113 -10.54 -1.71 13.94
C ASN A 113 -10.08 -0.25 14.00
N LYS A 114 -8.90 0.02 14.56
CA LYS A 114 -8.33 1.37 14.61
C LYS A 114 -8.05 1.95 13.21
N PHE A 115 -7.65 1.11 12.28
CA PHE A 115 -7.40 1.51 10.90
C PHE A 115 -8.72 1.88 10.19
N TRP A 116 -9.74 1.00 10.28
CA TRP A 116 -11.01 1.24 9.61
C TRP A 116 -11.74 2.46 10.14
N ASP A 117 -11.55 2.83 11.41
CA ASP A 117 -12.07 4.07 11.99
C ASP A 117 -11.56 5.33 11.29
N VAL A 118 -10.41 5.27 10.61
CA VAL A 118 -9.76 6.43 9.95
C VAL A 118 -9.51 6.23 8.44
N SER A 119 -9.94 5.12 7.88
CA SER A 119 -9.65 4.74 6.49
C SER A 119 -10.26 5.70 5.46
N GLU A 120 -11.47 6.20 5.70
CA GLU A 120 -12.11 7.21 4.83
C GLU A 120 -11.32 8.53 4.80
N GLU A 121 -10.74 8.93 5.93
CA GLU A 121 -9.89 10.13 6.00
C GLU A 121 -8.56 9.90 5.26
N LEU A 122 -8.00 8.69 5.35
CA LEU A 122 -6.79 8.32 4.60
C LEU A 122 -7.04 8.38 3.10
N GLU A 123 -8.16 7.80 2.64
CA GLU A 123 -8.56 7.85 1.23
C GLU A 123 -8.72 9.30 0.75
N ALA A 124 -9.41 10.13 1.51
CA ALA A 124 -9.59 11.54 1.17
C ALA A 124 -8.25 12.28 1.08
N ARG A 125 -7.34 12.03 2.02
CA ARG A 125 -6.00 12.62 2.04
C ARG A 125 -5.15 12.16 0.86
N LEU A 126 -5.21 10.89 0.51
CA LEU A 126 -4.51 10.36 -0.66
C LEU A 126 -5.03 11.00 -1.95
N LEU A 127 -6.34 11.11 -2.14
CA LEU A 127 -6.95 11.78 -3.30
C LEU A 127 -6.55 13.26 -3.38
N GLU A 128 -6.51 13.98 -2.25
CA GLU A 128 -6.01 15.35 -2.19
C GLU A 128 -4.55 15.44 -2.68
N HIS A 129 -3.71 14.53 -2.22
CA HIS A 129 -2.32 14.45 -2.63
C HIS A 129 -2.17 14.18 -4.14
N ILE A 130 -2.88 13.19 -4.67
CA ILE A 130 -2.88 12.84 -6.10
C ILE A 130 -3.32 14.05 -6.96
N ASN A 131 -4.35 14.76 -6.53
CA ASN A 131 -4.85 15.94 -7.22
C ASN A 131 -3.85 17.10 -7.20
N SER A 132 -3.25 17.38 -6.03
CA SER A 132 -2.34 18.52 -5.86
C SER A 132 -0.98 18.30 -6.55
N SER A 133 -0.49 17.07 -6.57
CA SER A 133 0.76 16.70 -7.26
C SER A 133 0.59 16.56 -8.78
N GLY A 134 -0.64 16.40 -9.27
CA GLY A 134 -0.95 16.26 -10.69
C GLY A 134 -0.58 14.89 -11.30
N ILE A 135 -0.18 13.92 -10.48
CA ILE A 135 0.21 12.56 -10.96
C ILE A 135 -0.99 11.76 -11.51
N GLY A 136 -2.22 12.09 -11.12
CA GLY A 136 -3.43 11.46 -11.64
C GLY A 136 -3.80 11.87 -13.07
N ILE A 137 -3.08 12.83 -13.67
CA ILE A 137 -3.40 13.36 -14.99
C ILE A 137 -2.62 12.58 -16.04
N THR A 138 -3.33 11.79 -16.87
CA THR A 138 -2.74 10.95 -17.92
C THR A 138 -1.85 11.69 -18.94
N LYS A 139 -2.04 13.00 -19.11
CA LYS A 139 -1.16 13.82 -19.96
C LYS A 139 0.30 13.84 -19.49
N THR A 140 0.55 13.57 -18.22
CA THR A 140 1.90 13.48 -17.66
C THR A 140 2.65 12.24 -18.19
N TYR A 141 1.93 11.21 -18.65
CA TYR A 141 2.47 9.93 -19.07
C TYR A 141 2.48 9.71 -20.58
N HIS A 142 1.96 10.65 -21.39
CA HIS A 142 1.86 10.50 -22.85
C HIS A 142 3.19 10.37 -23.61
N ASN A 143 4.32 10.59 -22.95
CA ASN A 143 5.66 10.40 -23.52
C ASN A 143 6.37 9.10 -23.12
N SER A 144 5.76 8.28 -22.25
CA SER A 144 6.24 6.93 -22.00
C SER A 144 5.58 5.99 -23.00
N THR A 145 6.38 5.24 -23.73
CA THR A 145 5.91 4.13 -24.59
C THR A 145 5.10 3.17 -23.72
N LEU A 146 3.77 3.24 -23.85
CA LEU A 146 2.86 2.31 -23.18
C LEU A 146 3.31 0.88 -23.50
N PRO A 147 3.57 0.02 -22.53
CA PRO A 147 3.71 -1.40 -22.77
C PRO A 147 2.42 -1.88 -23.43
N LYS A 148 2.53 -2.63 -24.53
CA LYS A 148 1.35 -3.23 -25.18
C LYS A 148 0.60 -4.03 -24.12
N ALA A 149 -0.66 -3.65 -23.89
CA ALA A 149 -1.57 -4.27 -22.94
C ALA A 149 -1.56 -5.81 -23.05
N GLY A 150 -0.69 -6.45 -22.29
CA GLY A 150 -0.87 -7.84 -21.89
C GLY A 150 -1.98 -7.85 -20.84
N ARG A 151 -2.90 -8.82 -20.95
CA ARG A 151 -4.03 -8.95 -20.01
C ARG A 151 -3.59 -8.64 -18.61
N SER A 152 -4.19 -7.59 -18.04
CA SER A 152 -3.93 -7.10 -16.69
C SER A 152 -3.85 -8.28 -15.71
N TRP A 153 -2.78 -8.37 -14.95
CA TRP A 153 -2.57 -9.39 -13.92
C TRP A 153 -3.67 -9.32 -12.84
N TRP A 154 -4.32 -8.18 -12.67
CA TRP A 154 -5.53 -7.99 -11.85
C TRP A 154 -6.64 -8.96 -12.24
N GLN A 155 -6.82 -9.28 -13.52
CA GLN A 155 -7.80 -10.28 -13.95
C GLN A 155 -7.42 -11.70 -13.52
N LYS A 156 -6.16 -11.96 -13.16
CA LYS A 156 -5.72 -13.27 -12.66
C LYS A 156 -5.99 -13.42 -11.16
N LEU A 157 -5.90 -12.34 -10.38
CA LEU A 157 -6.17 -12.36 -8.93
C LEU A 157 -7.67 -12.56 -8.63
N PHE A 158 -8.57 -12.04 -9.47
CA PHE A 158 -10.01 -12.14 -9.25
C PHE A 158 -10.71 -13.26 -10.05
N SER A 159 -9.98 -14.07 -10.82
CA SER A 159 -10.53 -15.20 -11.57
C SER A 159 -10.32 -16.57 -10.93
N SER A 160 -9.88 -16.63 -9.67
CA SER A 160 -9.72 -17.88 -8.90
C SER A 160 -10.71 -17.92 -7.75
N GLN A 161 -12.02 -17.87 -8.08
CA GLN A 161 -13.10 -18.36 -7.24
C GLN A 161 -13.92 -19.37 -8.03
#